data_99afdf73f27b40a2806d49bca7095500
#
_entry.id   99afdf73f27b40a2806d49bca7095500
#
_cell.length_a   1.000
_cell.length_b   1.000
_cell.length_c   1.000
_cell.angle_alpha   90.00
_cell.angle_beta   90.00
_cell.angle_gamma   90.00
#
_symmetry.space_group_name_H-M   'P 1'
#
loop_
_entity.id
_entity.type
_entity.pdbx_description
1 polymer ?
#
loop_
_entity_poly.entity_id
_entity_poly.type
_entity_poly.pdbx_seq_one_letter_code
_entity_poly.pdbx_strand_id
1 'polypeptide(L)'
;MSYKIQFTNQAESDLKAIYSYLIFNLNSPEYAIKQLNLIEAKLKTLTTFPNRFPMHKSNFTHHLPIRKFIVKHYIIFYSVDEIAELTTILRRLSYKQEFKLE
;
A
#
# COMPACT_ATOMS: atom_id res chain seq x y z
N MET A 1 12.01 4.61 -17.35
CA MET A 1 10.67 4.11 -17.61
C MET A 1 9.76 4.37 -16.44
N SER A 2 8.53 4.69 -16.73
CA SER A 2 7.55 5.02 -15.69
C SER A 2 6.48 3.94 -15.62
N TYR A 3 6.29 3.36 -14.44
CA TYR A 3 5.20 2.42 -14.21
C TYR A 3 3.96 3.19 -13.77
N LYS A 4 2.80 2.75 -14.23
CA LYS A 4 1.54 3.29 -13.75
C LYS A 4 1.20 2.62 -12.42
N ILE A 5 0.50 3.34 -11.56
CA ILE A 5 0.05 2.80 -10.28
C ILE A 5 -1.47 2.74 -10.29
N GLN A 6 -2.01 1.58 -9.93
CA GLN A 6 -3.45 1.42 -9.76
C GLN A 6 -3.73 0.82 -8.39
N PHE A 7 -4.96 0.97 -7.93
CA PHE A 7 -5.39 0.51 -6.62
C PHE A 7 -6.56 -0.45 -6.78
N THR A 8 -6.51 -1.55 -6.01
CA THR A 8 -7.68 -2.42 -5.92
C THR A 8 -8.78 -1.72 -5.13
N ASN A 9 -10.02 -2.21 -5.25
CA ASN A 9 -11.11 -1.71 -4.43
C ASN A 9 -10.81 -1.88 -2.94
N GLN A 10 -10.16 -2.98 -2.58
CA GLN A 10 -9.76 -3.22 -1.20
C GLN A 10 -8.75 -2.19 -0.72
N ALA A 11 -7.76 -1.85 -1.56
CA ALA A 11 -6.78 -0.84 -1.19
C ALA A 11 -7.42 0.53 -1.00
N GLU A 12 -8.40 0.87 -1.83
CA GLU A 12 -9.13 2.13 -1.68
C GLU A 12 -9.97 2.16 -0.42
N SER A 13 -10.63 1.03 -0.10
CA SER A 13 -11.38 0.89 1.16
C SER A 13 -10.45 1.00 2.37
N ASP A 14 -9.28 0.39 2.27
CA ASP A 14 -8.26 0.46 3.33
C ASP A 14 -7.86 1.92 3.59
N LEU A 15 -7.66 2.70 2.54
CA LEU A 15 -7.29 4.10 2.69
C LEU A 15 -8.37 4.90 3.41
N LYS A 16 -9.64 4.66 3.06
CA LYS A 16 -10.75 5.31 3.73
C LYS A 16 -10.81 4.94 5.21
N ALA A 17 -10.56 3.67 5.54
CA ALA A 17 -10.54 3.19 6.92
C ALA A 17 -9.41 3.86 7.71
N ILE A 18 -8.21 3.97 7.11
CA ILE A 18 -7.08 4.63 7.75
C ILE A 18 -7.41 6.10 8.02
N TYR A 19 -7.94 6.78 7.04
CA TYR A 19 -8.31 8.20 7.17
C TYR A 19 -9.34 8.40 8.27
N SER A 20 -10.39 7.58 8.28
CA SER A 20 -11.43 7.67 9.30
C SER A 20 -10.88 7.43 10.70
N TYR A 21 -10.02 6.42 10.85
CA TYR A 21 -9.39 6.12 12.13
C TYR A 21 -8.58 7.30 12.64
N LEU A 22 -7.75 7.90 11.77
CA LEU A 22 -6.90 9.02 12.16
C LEU A 22 -7.72 10.25 12.57
N ILE A 23 -8.80 10.53 11.84
CA ILE A 23 -9.65 11.68 12.12
C ILE A 23 -10.44 11.48 13.41
N PHE A 24 -11.11 10.33 13.55
CA PHE A 24 -12.06 10.12 14.65
C PHE A 24 -11.39 9.66 15.94
N ASN A 25 -10.31 8.89 15.86
CA ASN A 25 -9.67 8.35 17.06
C ASN A 25 -8.54 9.24 17.57
N LEU A 26 -7.78 9.87 16.67
CA LEU A 26 -6.68 10.75 17.07
C LEU A 26 -7.09 12.21 17.11
N ASN A 27 -8.27 12.51 16.57
CA ASN A 27 -8.84 13.86 16.56
C ASN A 27 -7.86 14.91 16.08
N SER A 28 -7.10 14.60 15.03
CA SER A 28 -6.10 15.50 14.48
C SER A 28 -6.05 15.39 12.97
N PRO A 29 -6.79 16.28 12.26
CA PRO A 29 -6.74 16.30 10.79
C PRO A 29 -5.35 16.53 10.24
N GLU A 30 -4.56 17.38 10.91
CA GLU A 30 -3.19 17.67 10.48
C GLU A 30 -2.31 16.44 10.53
N TYR A 31 -2.43 15.65 11.60
CA TYR A 31 -1.68 14.42 11.73
C TYR A 31 -2.09 13.40 10.66
N ALA A 32 -3.40 13.31 10.39
CA ALA A 32 -3.91 12.41 9.36
C ALA A 32 -3.33 12.75 7.99
N ILE A 33 -3.35 14.02 7.62
CA ILE A 33 -2.82 14.49 6.33
C ILE A 33 -1.33 14.17 6.23
N LYS A 34 -0.59 14.41 7.30
CA LYS A 34 0.84 14.14 7.34
C LYS A 34 1.15 12.66 7.12
N GLN A 35 0.39 11.77 7.77
CA GLN A 35 0.57 10.33 7.60
C GLN A 35 0.24 9.89 6.17
N LEU A 36 -0.85 10.40 5.61
CA LEU A 36 -1.23 10.07 4.25
C LEU A 36 -0.21 10.57 3.23
N ASN A 37 0.37 11.75 3.46
CA ASN A 37 1.40 12.28 2.57
C ASN A 37 2.66 11.42 2.59
N LEU A 38 3.02 10.84 3.74
CA LEU A 38 4.17 9.94 3.84
C LEU A 38 3.92 8.67 3.02
N ILE A 39 2.71 8.13 3.08
CA ILE A 39 2.34 6.94 2.30
C ILE A 39 2.41 7.28 0.80
N GLU A 40 1.84 8.40 0.39
CA GLU A 40 1.84 8.80 -1.02
C GLU A 40 3.25 9.05 -1.55
N ALA A 41 4.13 9.63 -0.74
CA ALA A 41 5.52 9.86 -1.13
C ALA A 41 6.24 8.53 -1.41
N LYS A 42 6.00 7.52 -0.57
CA LYS A 42 6.58 6.19 -0.79
C LYS A 42 5.99 5.53 -2.03
N LEU A 43 4.69 5.65 -2.23
CA LEU A 43 4.03 5.07 -3.40
C LEU A 43 4.59 5.63 -4.71
N LYS A 44 4.91 6.91 -4.73
CA LYS A 44 5.49 7.53 -5.93
C LYS A 44 6.81 6.89 -6.34
N THR A 45 7.59 6.35 -5.40
CA THR A 45 8.85 5.68 -5.74
C THR A 45 8.63 4.43 -6.58
N LEU A 46 7.43 3.85 -6.53
CA LEU A 46 7.11 2.66 -7.29
C LEU A 46 6.87 2.94 -8.78
N THR A 47 6.77 4.20 -9.16
CA THR A 47 6.68 4.56 -10.59
C THR A 47 8.02 4.39 -11.28
N THR A 48 9.11 4.47 -10.55
CA THR A 48 10.47 4.40 -11.10
C THR A 48 11.15 3.07 -10.75
N PHE A 49 11.05 2.63 -9.50
CA PHE A 49 11.71 1.42 -9.03
C PHE A 49 10.70 0.52 -8.29
N PRO A 50 9.75 -0.09 -9.03
CA PRO A 50 8.71 -0.88 -8.37
C PRO A 50 9.23 -2.14 -7.67
N ASN A 51 10.38 -2.67 -8.08
CA ASN A 51 10.94 -3.89 -7.50
C ASN A 51 11.88 -3.64 -6.33
N ARG A 52 11.96 -2.42 -5.83
CA ARG A 52 12.92 -2.04 -4.80
C ARG A 52 12.64 -2.63 -3.41
N PHE A 53 11.41 -3.03 -3.14
CA PHE A 53 11.04 -3.58 -1.84
C PHE A 53 10.99 -5.11 -1.90
N PRO A 54 11.21 -5.79 -0.75
CA PRO A 54 11.28 -7.25 -0.75
C PRO A 54 9.95 -7.91 -1.01
N MET A 55 10.01 -9.16 -1.47
CA MET A 55 8.84 -9.97 -1.64
C MET A 55 8.28 -10.39 -0.29
N HIS A 56 6.97 -10.44 -0.19
CA HIS A 56 6.26 -10.92 0.97
C HIS A 56 6.08 -12.44 0.83
N LYS A 57 6.55 -13.18 1.82
CA LYS A 57 6.31 -14.62 1.87
C LYS A 57 4.92 -14.87 2.40
N SER A 58 4.11 -15.56 1.62
CA SER A 58 2.72 -15.80 1.95
C SER A 58 2.32 -17.18 1.44
N ASN A 59 1.41 -17.85 2.15
CA ASN A 59 0.78 -19.07 1.68
C ASN A 59 -0.31 -18.77 0.64
N PHE A 60 -0.57 -17.50 0.44
CA PHE A 60 -1.56 -17.04 -0.51
C PHE A 60 -1.02 -17.13 -1.93
N THR A 61 -1.82 -17.66 -2.84
CA THR A 61 -1.46 -17.80 -4.25
C THR A 61 -1.93 -16.59 -5.02
N HIS A 62 -1.00 -15.89 -5.63
CA HIS A 62 -1.27 -14.73 -6.50
C HIS A 62 -0.48 -14.93 -7.78
N HIS A 63 -1.05 -14.54 -8.93
CA HIS A 63 -0.39 -14.75 -10.22
C HIS A 63 0.92 -13.97 -10.36
N LEU A 64 1.11 -12.90 -9.61
CA LEU A 64 2.34 -12.12 -9.55
C LEU A 64 2.90 -12.15 -8.14
N PRO A 65 4.24 -12.06 -8.00
CA PRO A 65 4.83 -11.96 -6.67
C PRO A 65 4.29 -10.74 -5.93
N ILE A 66 4.02 -10.91 -4.64
CA ILE A 66 3.56 -9.81 -3.79
C ILE A 66 4.77 -9.22 -3.07
N ARG A 67 4.90 -7.90 -3.13
CA ARG A 67 5.93 -7.16 -2.42
C ARG A 67 5.30 -6.31 -1.34
N LYS A 68 6.08 -5.92 -0.36
CA LYS A 68 5.59 -5.10 0.73
C LYS A 68 6.61 -4.06 1.16
N PHE A 69 6.12 -2.96 1.70
CA PHE A 69 6.96 -2.00 2.41
C PHE A 69 6.18 -1.42 3.58
N ILE A 70 6.93 -0.86 4.54
CA ILE A 70 6.36 -0.31 5.76
C ILE A 70 6.55 1.20 5.75
N VAL A 71 5.47 1.93 6.04
CA VAL A 71 5.49 3.38 6.22
C VAL A 71 4.84 3.67 7.57
N LYS A 72 5.64 4.11 8.54
CA LYS A 72 5.15 4.37 9.90
C LYS A 72 4.45 3.14 10.48
N HIS A 73 3.14 3.22 10.70
CA HIS A 73 2.35 2.13 11.29
C HIS A 73 1.59 1.32 10.25
N TYR A 74 1.92 1.50 8.97
CA TYR A 74 1.15 0.89 7.88
C TYR A 74 2.04 -0.01 7.03
N ILE A 75 1.44 -1.08 6.55
CA ILE A 75 2.09 -2.01 5.62
C ILE A 75 1.33 -1.93 4.30
N ILE A 76 2.08 -1.73 3.24
CA ILE A 76 1.53 -1.63 1.88
C ILE A 76 1.94 -2.88 1.12
N PHE A 77 0.95 -3.58 0.59
CA PHE A 77 1.18 -4.77 -0.24
C PHE A 77 0.87 -4.44 -1.69
N TYR A 78 1.76 -4.84 -2.58
CA TYR A 78 1.59 -4.53 -3.99
C TYR A 78 2.18 -5.63 -4.88
N SER A 79 1.77 -5.64 -6.15
CA SER A 79 2.34 -6.49 -7.18
C SER A 79 2.81 -5.64 -8.35
N VAL A 80 3.75 -6.17 -9.13
CA VAL A 80 4.31 -5.47 -10.30
C VAL A 80 4.14 -6.35 -11.52
N ASP A 81 3.53 -5.81 -12.56
CA ASP A 81 3.46 -6.43 -13.87
C ASP A 81 4.45 -5.70 -14.77
N GLU A 82 5.59 -6.33 -15.03
CA GLU A 82 6.66 -5.70 -15.79
C GLU A 82 6.30 -5.54 -17.27
N ILE A 83 5.50 -6.46 -17.80
CA ILE A 83 5.09 -6.41 -19.19
C ILE A 83 4.13 -5.24 -19.41
N ALA A 84 3.15 -5.10 -18.54
CA ALA A 84 2.18 -4.01 -18.61
C ALA A 84 2.73 -2.69 -18.05
N GLU A 85 3.89 -2.72 -17.39
CA GLU A 85 4.47 -1.58 -16.68
C GLU A 85 3.47 -0.99 -15.69
N LEU A 86 2.91 -1.88 -14.86
CA LEU A 86 1.82 -1.56 -13.95
C LEU A 86 2.11 -2.06 -12.55
N THR A 87 2.03 -1.17 -11.58
CA THR A 87 2.09 -1.52 -10.17
C THR A 87 0.69 -1.45 -9.59
N THR A 88 0.24 -2.53 -8.98
CA THR A 88 -1.09 -2.61 -8.37
C THR A 88 -0.96 -2.66 -6.85
N ILE A 89 -1.54 -1.68 -6.18
CA ILE A 89 -1.59 -1.66 -4.73
C ILE A 89 -2.75 -2.55 -4.28
N LEU A 90 -2.40 -3.65 -3.59
CA LEU A 90 -3.36 -4.67 -3.20
C LEU A 90 -4.05 -4.36 -1.88
N ARG A 91 -3.28 -3.96 -0.87
CA ARG A 91 -3.79 -3.64 0.46
C ARG A 91 -2.94 -2.57 1.12
N ARG A 92 -3.57 -1.81 2.00
CA ARG A 92 -2.92 -0.85 2.90
C ARG A 92 -3.46 -1.13 4.29
N LEU A 93 -2.65 -1.76 5.14
CA LEU A 93 -3.12 -2.23 6.45
C LEU A 93 -2.32 -1.57 7.57
N SER A 94 -2.96 -1.39 8.73
CA SER A 94 -2.21 -0.95 9.90
C SER A 94 -1.33 -2.10 10.37
N TYR A 95 -0.22 -1.77 11.01
CA TYR A 95 0.76 -2.76 11.46
C TYR A 95 0.16 -3.82 12.37
N LYS A 96 -0.91 -3.45 13.10
CA LYS A 96 -1.56 -4.36 14.04
C LYS A 96 -2.63 -5.23 13.40
N GLN A 97 -3.00 -4.98 12.17
CA GLN A 97 -4.01 -5.78 11.50
C GLN A 97 -3.39 -7.05 10.95
N GLU A 98 -4.15 -8.14 11.08
CA GLU A 98 -3.73 -9.40 10.50
C GLU A 98 -3.95 -9.35 8.99
N PHE A 99 -2.92 -9.74 8.25
CA PHE A 99 -2.97 -9.71 6.79
C PHE A 99 -3.68 -10.94 6.25
N LYS A 100 -4.79 -10.72 5.58
CA LYS A 100 -5.53 -11.79 4.90
C LYS A 100 -5.87 -11.32 3.48
N LEU A 101 -5.26 -11.99 2.51
CA LEU A 101 -5.53 -11.79 1.09
C LEU A 101 -6.31 -12.99 0.58
N GLU A 102 -7.56 -13.07 0.86
CA GLU A 102 -8.40 -14.17 0.38
C GLU A 102 -9.41 -13.69 -0.64
#